data_18fc29992e8e84d4d8247f62df37b050
#
_entry.id   18fc29992e8e84d4d8247f62df37b050
#
_cell.length_a   1.000
_cell.length_b   1.000
_cell.length_c   1.000
_cell.angle_alpha   90.00
_cell.angle_beta   90.00
_cell.angle_gamma   90.00
#
_symmetry.space_group_name_H-M   'P 1'
#
loop_
_entity.id
_entity.type
_entity.pdbx_description
1 polymer ?
#
loop_
_entity_poly.entity_id
_entity_poly.type
_entity_poly.pdbx_seq_one_letter_code
_entity_poly.pdbx_strand_id
1 'polypeptide(L)'
;MDQAWVPNLDEVSEVLIQKGDLQAVPINFDFLCASSKDWSHWVDREILDADFWDSLVDAGIHWSILISRSYNMFRDTESLRELLRRWCPSTHTFLFSWGELTPTLEDVANHWRLPILGEHSFSDIKLSTEEEEIAAALRKRSSTRLSGWPSHFTQLKGAPVCIAAFVLYWLCKCTFGNFPYYSVNTTFIPLAIKISTGHCFPLAPLFLGHLYSQLDLLHDCEVEGDSCYILSAVFNTSAL
;
A
#
# COMPACT_ATOMS: atom_id res chain seq x y z
N MET A 1 26.39 -24.93 -6.86
CA MET A 1 27.18 -23.84 -6.28
C MET A 1 26.25 -22.65 -6.27
N ASP A 2 25.65 -22.37 -5.12
CA ASP A 2 24.82 -21.19 -4.96
C ASP A 2 25.75 -19.98 -5.05
N GLN A 3 25.56 -19.20 -6.10
CA GLN A 3 26.27 -17.95 -6.28
C GLN A 3 25.78 -17.03 -5.15
N ALA A 4 26.65 -16.70 -4.22
CA ALA A 4 26.31 -15.76 -3.18
C ALA A 4 25.83 -14.47 -3.85
N TRP A 5 24.64 -14.02 -3.53
CA TRP A 5 24.11 -12.74 -3.98
C TRP A 5 24.99 -11.64 -3.39
N VAL A 6 25.70 -10.95 -4.22
CA VAL A 6 26.56 -9.82 -3.84
C VAL A 6 25.89 -8.56 -4.38
N PRO A 7 25.67 -7.54 -3.54
CA PRO A 7 25.10 -6.28 -3.99
C PRO A 7 25.91 -5.67 -5.13
N ASN A 8 25.24 -5.23 -6.17
CA ASN A 8 25.91 -4.48 -7.24
C ASN A 8 26.00 -3.01 -6.82
N LEU A 9 27.18 -2.60 -6.34
CA LEU A 9 27.41 -1.23 -5.87
C LEU A 9 27.23 -0.17 -6.96
N ASP A 10 27.37 -0.54 -8.22
CA ASP A 10 27.18 0.39 -9.35
C ASP A 10 25.69 0.69 -9.62
N GLU A 11 24.77 0.01 -8.94
CA GLU A 11 23.33 0.30 -8.98
C GLU A 11 22.91 1.26 -7.86
N VAL A 12 23.75 1.54 -6.89
CA VAL A 12 23.42 2.36 -5.71
C VAL A 12 23.65 3.84 -6.00
N SER A 13 22.60 4.66 -5.97
CA SER A 13 22.68 6.10 -6.30
C SER A 13 23.74 6.83 -5.47
N GLU A 14 23.87 6.53 -4.18
CA GLU A 14 24.89 7.14 -3.31
C GLU A 14 26.32 6.91 -3.84
N VAL A 15 26.60 5.70 -4.33
CA VAL A 15 27.91 5.35 -4.89
C VAL A 15 28.15 6.10 -6.20
N LEU A 16 27.14 6.20 -7.06
CA LEU A 16 27.20 6.95 -8.31
C LEU A 16 27.39 8.45 -8.07
N ILE A 17 26.74 9.02 -7.07
CA ILE A 17 26.91 10.43 -6.67
C ILE A 17 28.32 10.68 -6.16
N GLN A 18 28.87 9.81 -5.32
CA GLN A 18 30.23 9.93 -4.78
C GLN A 18 31.32 9.82 -5.86
N LYS A 19 31.08 8.98 -6.88
CA LYS A 19 31.96 8.88 -8.06
C LYS A 19 31.83 10.07 -9.01
N GLY A 20 30.80 10.86 -8.91
CA GLY A 20 30.47 11.95 -9.83
C GLY A 20 29.78 11.51 -11.13
N ASP A 21 29.34 10.27 -11.20
CA ASP A 21 28.63 9.68 -12.35
C ASP A 21 27.14 10.04 -12.39
N LEU A 22 26.59 10.44 -11.24
CA LEU A 22 25.20 10.85 -11.11
C LEU A 22 25.10 12.21 -10.43
N GLN A 23 24.32 13.11 -11.01
CA GLN A 23 23.87 14.34 -10.35
C GLN A 23 22.48 14.10 -9.76
N ALA A 24 22.38 14.00 -8.44
CA ALA A 24 21.13 13.74 -7.78
C ALA A 24 20.07 14.81 -8.10
N VAL A 25 18.93 14.38 -8.63
CA VAL A 25 17.74 15.20 -8.77
C VAL A 25 16.86 14.95 -7.54
N PRO A 26 16.59 15.94 -6.70
CA PRO A 26 15.80 15.73 -5.50
C PRO A 26 14.36 15.34 -5.87
N ILE A 27 13.92 14.17 -5.43
CA ILE A 27 12.53 13.75 -5.54
C ILE A 27 11.66 14.71 -4.73
N ASN A 28 10.60 15.21 -5.31
CA ASN A 28 9.67 16.08 -4.62
C ASN A 28 8.66 15.25 -3.82
N PHE A 29 8.78 15.29 -2.50
CA PHE A 29 7.87 14.62 -1.56
C PHE A 29 6.79 15.56 -0.97
N ASP A 30 6.61 16.75 -1.52
CA ASP A 30 5.68 17.77 -1.00
C ASP A 30 4.19 17.43 -1.23
N PHE A 31 3.77 16.23 -0.87
CA PHE A 31 2.38 15.80 -0.95
C PHE A 31 1.73 15.71 0.42
N LEU A 32 0.49 16.19 0.49
CA LEU A 32 -0.34 16.00 1.68
C LEU A 32 -0.79 14.54 1.77
N CYS A 33 -0.17 13.77 2.65
CA CYS A 33 -0.60 12.43 3.05
C CYS A 33 -1.54 12.47 4.26
N ALA A 34 -2.44 13.42 4.32
CA ALA A 34 -3.44 13.41 5.37
C ALA A 34 -4.41 12.22 5.14
N SER A 35 -4.61 11.39 6.18
CA SER A 35 -5.82 10.60 6.26
C SER A 35 -6.98 11.58 6.17
N SER A 36 -7.95 11.34 5.27
CA SER A 36 -9.10 12.21 5.25
C SER A 36 -9.84 12.07 6.58
N LYS A 37 -10.29 13.17 7.17
CA LYS A 37 -11.16 13.13 8.37
C LYS A 37 -12.37 12.23 8.13
N ASP A 38 -12.80 12.14 6.90
CA ASP A 38 -13.89 11.29 6.46
C ASP A 38 -13.57 9.79 6.61
N TRP A 39 -12.30 9.38 6.50
CA TRP A 39 -11.90 7.99 6.71
C TRP A 39 -12.04 7.58 8.18
N SER A 40 -11.51 8.36 9.11
CA SER A 40 -11.64 8.04 10.54
C SER A 40 -13.10 7.95 10.97
N HIS A 41 -13.95 8.87 10.50
CA HIS A 41 -15.39 8.81 10.75
C HIS A 41 -16.06 7.59 10.10
N TRP A 42 -15.61 7.20 8.92
CA TRP A 42 -16.13 6.00 8.26
C TRP A 42 -15.76 4.74 9.04
N VAL A 43 -14.49 4.61 9.47
CA VAL A 43 -14.05 3.52 10.35
C VAL A 43 -14.89 3.50 11.64
N ASP A 44 -14.99 4.64 12.35
CA ASP A 44 -15.74 4.74 13.62
C ASP A 44 -17.18 4.29 13.51
N ARG A 45 -17.77 4.46 12.36
CA ARG A 45 -19.15 4.06 12.14
C ARG A 45 -19.28 2.58 11.79
N GLU A 46 -18.41 2.07 10.90
CA GLU A 46 -18.52 0.69 10.43
C GLU A 46 -18.11 -0.33 11.49
N ILE A 47 -17.17 0.01 12.40
CA ILE A 47 -16.80 -0.87 13.52
C ILE A 47 -17.91 -1.07 14.56
N LEU A 48 -18.98 -0.28 14.50
CA LEU A 48 -20.18 -0.46 15.35
C LEU A 48 -21.11 -1.57 14.83
N ASP A 49 -20.92 -2.01 13.61
CA ASP A 49 -21.63 -3.17 13.04
C ASP A 49 -20.87 -4.43 13.43
N ALA A 50 -21.47 -5.25 14.30
CA ALA A 50 -20.81 -6.44 14.84
C ALA A 50 -20.51 -7.49 13.76
N ASP A 51 -21.45 -7.70 12.84
CA ASP A 51 -21.29 -8.70 11.77
C ASP A 51 -20.16 -8.29 10.81
N PHE A 52 -20.06 -7.00 10.52
CA PHE A 52 -18.95 -6.50 9.71
C PHE A 52 -17.62 -6.56 10.47
N TRP A 53 -17.60 -6.21 11.76
CA TRP A 53 -16.40 -6.33 12.57
C TRP A 53 -15.88 -7.78 12.62
N ASP A 54 -16.77 -8.75 12.81
CA ASP A 54 -16.42 -10.17 12.81
C ASP A 54 -15.83 -10.60 11.46
N SER A 55 -16.38 -10.12 10.34
CA SER A 55 -15.81 -10.35 9.01
C SER A 55 -14.39 -9.79 8.87
N LEU A 56 -14.10 -8.62 9.43
CA LEU A 56 -12.74 -8.05 9.43
C LEU A 56 -11.77 -8.85 10.32
N VAL A 57 -12.28 -9.41 11.43
CA VAL A 57 -11.52 -10.31 12.32
C VAL A 57 -11.17 -11.61 11.59
N ASP A 58 -12.16 -12.23 10.93
CA ASP A 58 -11.97 -13.46 10.15
C ASP A 58 -10.98 -13.24 8.98
N ALA A 59 -11.07 -12.11 8.32
CA ALA A 59 -10.12 -11.71 7.28
C ALA A 59 -8.72 -11.33 7.83
N GLY A 60 -8.55 -11.22 9.15
CA GLY A 60 -7.29 -10.90 9.81
C GLY A 60 -6.82 -9.45 9.64
N ILE A 61 -7.69 -8.52 9.25
CA ILE A 61 -7.30 -7.12 8.93
C ILE A 61 -7.84 -6.07 9.89
N HIS A 62 -8.62 -6.44 10.89
CA HIS A 62 -9.26 -5.50 11.81
C HIS A 62 -8.27 -4.54 12.51
N TRP A 63 -7.10 -5.03 12.93
CA TRP A 63 -6.06 -4.18 13.50
C TRP A 63 -5.44 -3.23 12.48
N SER A 64 -5.23 -3.69 11.24
CA SER A 64 -4.72 -2.85 10.15
C SER A 64 -5.68 -1.70 9.83
N ILE A 65 -6.99 -1.96 9.87
CA ILE A 65 -8.02 -0.93 9.72
C ILE A 65 -7.95 0.09 10.87
N LEU A 66 -7.86 -0.37 12.13
CA LEU A 66 -7.76 0.52 13.29
C LEU A 66 -6.49 1.37 13.27
N ILE A 67 -5.36 0.79 12.87
CA ILE A 67 -4.11 1.54 12.69
C ILE A 67 -4.32 2.63 11.62
N SER A 68 -4.91 2.29 10.48
CA SER A 68 -5.14 3.24 9.38
C SER A 68 -6.08 4.40 9.73
N ARG A 69 -6.95 4.23 10.73
CA ARG A 69 -7.82 5.29 11.26
C ARG A 69 -7.05 6.47 11.84
N SER A 70 -5.93 6.18 12.47
CA SER A 70 -5.15 7.15 13.26
C SER A 70 -3.96 7.73 12.49
N TYR A 71 -3.81 7.44 11.20
CA TYR A 71 -2.68 7.87 10.41
C TYR A 71 -2.54 9.39 10.35
N ASN A 72 -1.67 9.88 11.19
CA ASN A 72 -1.08 11.20 11.09
C ASN A 72 0.44 10.99 10.85
N MET A 73 0.79 10.60 9.63
CA MET A 73 2.18 10.28 9.30
C MET A 73 2.99 11.57 9.19
N PHE A 74 3.92 11.73 10.11
CA PHE A 74 4.98 12.70 9.96
C PHE A 74 5.92 12.21 8.86
N ARG A 75 6.17 13.04 7.85
CA ARG A 75 7.14 12.74 6.81
C ARG A 75 8.47 13.37 7.15
N ASP A 76 9.45 12.53 7.38
CA ASP A 76 10.85 12.93 7.31
C ASP A 76 11.36 12.71 5.88
N THR A 77 11.16 13.72 5.05
CA THR A 77 11.56 13.67 3.64
C THR A 77 13.07 13.64 3.45
N GLU A 78 13.83 14.15 4.39
CA GLU A 78 15.30 14.16 4.35
C GLU A 78 15.84 12.76 4.63
N SER A 79 15.41 12.15 5.73
CA SER A 79 15.79 10.77 6.04
C SER A 79 15.35 9.79 4.95
N LEU A 80 14.18 9.99 4.35
CA LEU A 80 13.71 9.14 3.27
C LEU A 80 14.61 9.24 2.01
N ARG A 81 15.05 10.45 1.64
CA ARG A 81 16.03 10.62 0.54
C ARG A 81 17.34 9.91 0.81
N GLU A 82 17.86 10.06 2.02
CA GLU A 82 19.12 9.41 2.41
C GLU A 82 19.01 7.88 2.39
N LEU A 83 17.85 7.33 2.77
CA LEU A 83 17.57 5.91 2.67
C LEU A 83 17.49 5.46 1.21
N LEU A 84 16.72 6.16 0.37
CA LEU A 84 16.54 5.82 -1.04
C LEU A 84 17.87 5.78 -1.80
N ARG A 85 18.79 6.70 -1.53
CA ARG A 85 20.13 6.70 -2.12
C ARG A 85 20.96 5.47 -1.81
N ARG A 86 20.61 4.76 -0.72
CA ARG A 86 21.28 3.52 -0.29
C ARG A 86 20.58 2.27 -0.79
N TRP A 87 19.46 2.43 -1.48
CA TRP A 87 18.70 1.31 -2.01
C TRP A 87 19.45 0.62 -3.12
N CYS A 88 19.53 -0.71 -3.06
CA CYS A 88 20.11 -1.57 -4.07
C CYS A 88 19.00 -2.43 -4.69
N PRO A 89 18.53 -2.15 -5.91
CA PRO A 89 17.43 -2.87 -6.55
C PRO A 89 17.70 -4.36 -6.72
N SER A 90 18.97 -4.75 -7.01
CA SER A 90 19.31 -6.14 -7.25
C SER A 90 19.18 -7.04 -6.00
N THR A 91 19.33 -6.48 -4.80
CA THR A 91 19.21 -7.22 -3.53
C THR A 91 17.96 -6.85 -2.74
N HIS A 92 17.28 -5.76 -3.10
CA HIS A 92 16.20 -5.14 -2.33
C HIS A 92 16.64 -4.84 -0.89
N THR A 93 17.82 -4.26 -0.74
CA THR A 93 18.42 -3.87 0.55
C THR A 93 18.90 -2.44 0.53
N PHE A 94 18.95 -1.80 1.69
CA PHE A 94 19.66 -0.54 1.91
C PHE A 94 21.08 -0.84 2.35
N LEU A 95 22.07 -0.29 1.65
CA LEU A 95 23.48 -0.51 1.92
C LEU A 95 24.06 0.57 2.84
N PHE A 96 24.59 0.15 3.95
CA PHE A 96 25.30 1.00 4.91
C PHE A 96 26.75 0.52 5.07
N SER A 97 27.63 1.39 5.55
CA SER A 97 29.04 1.05 5.80
C SER A 97 29.23 -0.09 6.82
N TRP A 98 28.22 -0.38 7.62
CA TRP A 98 28.25 -1.39 8.67
C TRP A 98 27.38 -2.62 8.36
N GLY A 99 26.66 -2.63 7.25
CA GLY A 99 25.84 -3.78 6.83
C GLY A 99 24.68 -3.40 5.93
N GLU A 100 23.81 -4.37 5.70
CA GLU A 100 22.63 -4.26 4.87
C GLU A 100 21.36 -4.33 5.73
N LEU A 101 20.36 -3.54 5.39
CA LEU A 101 19.04 -3.58 5.97
C LEU A 101 17.99 -3.72 4.88
N THR A 102 16.91 -4.42 5.19
CA THR A 102 15.74 -4.49 4.32
C THR A 102 14.47 -4.59 5.17
N PRO A 103 13.36 -3.99 4.74
CA PRO A 103 12.06 -4.29 5.32
C PRO A 103 11.77 -5.78 5.19
N THR A 104 11.31 -6.39 6.27
CA THR A 104 11.02 -7.82 6.31
C THR A 104 9.53 -8.09 6.41
N LEU A 105 9.16 -9.34 6.19
CA LEU A 105 7.78 -9.78 6.40
C LEU A 105 7.33 -9.63 7.87
N GLU A 106 8.27 -9.80 8.80
CA GLU A 106 8.04 -9.61 10.22
C GLU A 106 7.75 -8.13 10.56
N ASP A 107 8.47 -7.19 9.94
CA ASP A 107 8.23 -5.76 10.11
C ASP A 107 6.83 -5.39 9.63
N VAL A 108 6.45 -5.86 8.44
CA VAL A 108 5.10 -5.63 7.90
C VAL A 108 4.02 -6.22 8.81
N ALA A 109 4.21 -7.44 9.30
CA ALA A 109 3.25 -8.09 10.18
C ALA A 109 3.14 -7.38 11.54
N ASN A 110 4.26 -6.90 12.09
CA ASN A 110 4.29 -6.25 13.40
C ASN A 110 3.78 -4.81 13.37
N HIS A 111 4.18 -4.03 12.36
CA HIS A 111 3.82 -2.61 12.27
C HIS A 111 2.44 -2.38 11.63
N TRP A 112 2.11 -3.15 10.59
CA TRP A 112 0.88 -2.98 9.82
C TRP A 112 -0.22 -3.96 10.20
N ARG A 113 0.12 -4.98 11.00
CA ARG A 113 -0.81 -6.06 11.39
C ARG A 113 -1.49 -6.73 10.19
N LEU A 114 -0.79 -6.80 9.06
CA LEU A 114 -1.26 -7.51 7.89
C LEU A 114 -1.02 -9.02 8.06
N PRO A 115 -1.95 -9.88 7.61
CA PRO A 115 -1.80 -11.32 7.70
C PRO A 115 -0.65 -11.82 6.81
N ILE A 116 0.25 -12.61 7.39
CA ILE A 116 1.36 -13.27 6.67
C ILE A 116 0.84 -14.45 5.85
N LEU A 117 -0.06 -15.22 6.47
CA LEU A 117 -0.69 -16.39 5.87
C LEU A 117 -2.16 -16.10 5.62
N GLY A 118 -2.73 -16.82 4.67
CA GLY A 118 -4.15 -16.78 4.36
C GLY A 118 -4.59 -18.14 3.82
N GLU A 119 -5.87 -18.45 3.98
CA GLU A 119 -6.45 -19.70 3.49
C GLU A 119 -6.70 -19.66 1.98
N HIS A 120 -6.64 -18.47 1.38
CA HIS A 120 -7.00 -18.25 -0.02
C HIS A 120 -5.82 -17.68 -0.82
N SER A 121 -5.71 -18.11 -2.08
CA SER A 121 -4.75 -17.60 -3.05
C SER A 121 -5.38 -16.47 -3.89
N PHE A 122 -4.59 -15.46 -4.23
CA PHE A 122 -5.03 -14.39 -5.14
C PHE A 122 -5.38 -14.89 -6.53
N SER A 123 -4.74 -16.00 -7.01
CA SER A 123 -5.00 -16.60 -8.32
C SER A 123 -6.36 -17.28 -8.40
N ASP A 124 -6.95 -17.64 -7.26
CA ASP A 124 -8.14 -18.48 -7.19
C ASP A 124 -9.41 -17.68 -6.90
N ILE A 125 -9.33 -16.35 -6.89
CA ILE A 125 -10.46 -15.47 -6.63
C ILE A 125 -11.48 -15.62 -7.77
N LYS A 126 -12.63 -16.26 -7.45
CA LYS A 126 -13.80 -16.35 -8.31
C LYS A 126 -14.97 -15.67 -7.62
N LEU A 127 -15.65 -14.81 -8.34
CA LEU A 127 -16.84 -14.14 -7.83
C LEU A 127 -18.10 -14.96 -8.16
N SER A 128 -19.04 -15.00 -7.25
CA SER A 128 -20.39 -15.50 -7.49
C SER A 128 -21.17 -14.51 -8.35
N THR A 129 -22.37 -14.88 -8.78
CA THR A 129 -23.24 -13.97 -9.54
C THR A 129 -23.59 -12.71 -8.74
N GLU A 130 -23.87 -12.87 -7.45
CA GLU A 130 -24.18 -11.75 -6.55
C GLU A 130 -22.95 -10.85 -6.32
N GLU A 131 -21.78 -11.44 -6.15
CA GLU A 131 -20.52 -10.72 -6.01
C GLU A 131 -20.13 -9.97 -7.30
N GLU A 132 -20.46 -10.50 -8.49
CA GLU A 132 -20.26 -9.80 -9.76
C GLU A 132 -21.18 -8.57 -9.88
N GLU A 133 -22.38 -8.59 -9.34
CA GLU A 133 -23.24 -7.41 -9.28
C GLU A 133 -22.61 -6.31 -8.39
N ILE A 134 -22.04 -6.70 -7.24
CA ILE A 134 -21.29 -5.79 -6.37
C ILE A 134 -20.07 -5.22 -7.12
N ALA A 135 -19.32 -6.09 -7.80
CA ALA A 135 -18.15 -5.68 -8.59
C ALA A 135 -18.53 -4.69 -9.70
N ALA A 136 -19.64 -4.93 -10.41
CA ALA A 136 -20.15 -4.04 -11.44
C ALA A 136 -20.54 -2.66 -10.87
N ALA A 137 -21.19 -2.63 -9.70
CA ALA A 137 -21.54 -1.39 -9.00
C ALA A 137 -20.29 -0.58 -8.60
N LEU A 138 -19.26 -1.25 -8.09
CA LEU A 138 -17.98 -0.63 -7.73
C LEU A 138 -17.22 -0.13 -8.96
N ARG A 139 -17.15 -0.91 -10.05
CA ARG A 139 -16.53 -0.50 -11.33
C ARG A 139 -17.21 0.74 -11.92
N LYS A 140 -18.53 0.81 -11.89
CA LYS A 140 -19.29 1.99 -12.35
C LYS A 140 -18.89 3.27 -11.61
N ARG A 141 -18.44 3.13 -10.36
CA ARG A 141 -18.04 4.26 -9.53
C ARG A 141 -16.52 4.52 -9.53
N SER A 142 -15.73 3.63 -10.07
CA SER A 142 -14.26 3.71 -10.06
C SER A 142 -13.69 4.98 -10.69
N SER A 143 -14.44 5.61 -11.62
CA SER A 143 -14.07 6.89 -12.23
C SER A 143 -14.25 8.11 -11.32
N THR A 144 -14.92 7.97 -10.19
CA THR A 144 -15.10 9.06 -9.23
C THR A 144 -13.90 9.16 -8.28
N ARG A 145 -13.59 10.40 -7.84
CA ARG A 145 -12.48 10.61 -6.92
C ARG A 145 -12.69 9.86 -5.60
N LEU A 146 -11.64 9.19 -5.13
CA LEU A 146 -11.63 8.47 -3.84
C LEU A 146 -12.09 9.34 -2.66
N SER A 147 -11.75 10.63 -2.66
CA SER A 147 -12.19 11.56 -1.61
C SER A 147 -13.70 11.67 -1.45
N GLY A 148 -14.48 11.35 -2.47
CA GLY A 148 -15.95 11.35 -2.40
C GLY A 148 -16.56 10.00 -1.98
N TRP A 149 -15.76 8.95 -1.84
CA TRP A 149 -16.25 7.61 -1.52
C TRP A 149 -16.85 7.50 -0.11
N PRO A 150 -16.18 8.01 0.95
CA PRO A 150 -16.75 7.95 2.29
C PRO A 150 -18.14 8.58 2.35
N SER A 151 -18.30 9.80 1.85
CA SER A 151 -19.60 10.52 1.89
C SER A 151 -20.70 9.81 1.11
N HIS A 152 -20.35 9.11 0.01
CA HIS A 152 -21.34 8.41 -0.80
C HIS A 152 -21.80 7.11 -0.15
N PHE A 153 -20.83 6.25 0.22
CA PHE A 153 -21.15 4.92 0.73
C PHE A 153 -21.69 4.94 2.17
N THR A 154 -21.36 6.00 2.94
CA THR A 154 -21.95 6.19 4.27
C THR A 154 -23.46 6.41 4.24
N GLN A 155 -24.05 6.84 3.13
CA GLN A 155 -25.49 7.04 2.98
C GLN A 155 -26.26 5.73 2.71
N LEU A 156 -25.57 4.70 2.22
CA LEU A 156 -26.15 3.42 1.79
C LEU A 156 -25.93 2.32 2.85
N LYS A 157 -26.31 2.56 4.10
CA LYS A 157 -26.02 1.68 5.24
C LYS A 157 -26.37 0.20 5.00
N GLY A 158 -25.42 -0.70 5.38
CA GLY A 158 -25.66 -2.14 5.48
C GLY A 158 -25.73 -2.90 4.17
N ALA A 159 -25.63 -2.23 3.03
CA ALA A 159 -25.60 -2.94 1.75
C ALA A 159 -24.22 -3.61 1.54
N PRO A 160 -24.13 -4.85 1.04
CA PRO A 160 -22.86 -5.54 0.80
C PRO A 160 -21.88 -4.74 -0.05
N VAL A 161 -22.39 -3.93 -0.98
CA VAL A 161 -21.57 -3.02 -1.80
C VAL A 161 -20.85 -1.95 -0.96
N CYS A 162 -21.41 -1.52 0.18
CA CYS A 162 -20.80 -0.52 1.04
C CYS A 162 -19.64 -1.09 1.83
N ILE A 163 -19.80 -2.32 2.31
CA ILE A 163 -18.77 -3.07 3.03
C ILE A 163 -17.59 -3.34 2.09
N ALA A 164 -17.86 -3.82 0.87
CA ALA A 164 -16.83 -4.03 -0.15
C ALA A 164 -16.15 -2.71 -0.57
N ALA A 165 -16.91 -1.61 -0.67
CA ALA A 165 -16.37 -0.29 -0.96
C ALA A 165 -15.44 0.22 0.15
N PHE A 166 -15.76 -0.03 1.42
CA PHE A 166 -14.93 0.31 2.56
C PHE A 166 -13.58 -0.41 2.49
N VAL A 167 -13.59 -1.72 2.29
CA VAL A 167 -12.36 -2.52 2.15
C VAL A 167 -11.56 -2.08 0.93
N LEU A 168 -12.22 -1.84 -0.21
CA LEU A 168 -11.55 -1.37 -1.43
C LEU A 168 -10.90 0.00 -1.23
N TYR A 169 -11.57 0.92 -0.54
CA TYR A 169 -11.00 2.23 -0.19
C TYR A 169 -9.75 2.06 0.68
N TRP A 170 -9.81 1.21 1.71
CA TRP A 170 -8.68 0.93 2.57
C TRP A 170 -7.50 0.32 1.79
N LEU A 171 -7.72 -0.66 0.93
CA LEU A 171 -6.68 -1.25 0.09
C LEU A 171 -6.03 -0.19 -0.80
N CYS A 172 -6.84 0.65 -1.46
CA CYS A 172 -6.35 1.65 -2.41
C CYS A 172 -5.73 2.87 -1.73
N LYS A 173 -6.26 3.32 -0.61
CA LYS A 173 -5.84 4.57 0.03
C LYS A 173 -4.82 4.37 1.14
N CYS A 174 -4.99 3.31 1.94
CA CYS A 174 -4.23 3.12 3.17
C CYS A 174 -3.14 2.05 3.04
N THR A 175 -3.28 1.09 2.12
CA THR A 175 -2.38 -0.05 2.03
C THR A 175 -1.45 0.04 0.81
N PHE A 176 -1.99 -0.04 -0.40
CA PHE A 176 -1.17 -0.15 -1.60
C PHE A 176 -0.91 1.18 -2.31
N GLY A 177 -1.70 2.22 -2.00
CA GLY A 177 -1.69 3.41 -2.83
C GLY A 177 -2.13 3.10 -4.27
N ASN A 178 -2.32 4.10 -5.08
CA ASN A 178 -2.71 3.91 -6.48
C ASN A 178 -2.17 4.99 -7.39
N PHE A 179 -1.88 4.60 -8.62
CA PHE A 179 -1.79 5.56 -9.69
C PHE A 179 -2.99 5.36 -10.65
N PRO A 180 -3.75 6.41 -10.96
CA PRO A 180 -3.67 7.74 -10.36
C PRO A 180 -4.26 7.76 -8.94
N TYR A 181 -3.59 8.44 -8.01
CA TYR A 181 -3.87 8.48 -6.57
C TYR A 181 -5.27 8.94 -6.15
N TYR A 182 -6.01 9.54 -7.07
CA TYR A 182 -7.36 10.03 -6.87
C TYR A 182 -8.46 9.03 -7.25
N SER A 183 -8.11 7.91 -7.86
CA SER A 183 -9.06 6.89 -8.32
C SER A 183 -8.86 5.55 -7.62
N VAL A 184 -9.77 4.63 -7.85
CA VAL A 184 -9.72 3.26 -7.34
C VAL A 184 -8.96 2.38 -8.33
N ASN A 185 -8.09 1.51 -7.83
CA ASN A 185 -7.55 0.43 -8.63
C ASN A 185 -8.57 -0.70 -8.72
N THR A 186 -9.15 -0.86 -9.90
CA THR A 186 -10.22 -1.85 -10.14
C THR A 186 -9.74 -3.29 -10.04
N THR A 187 -8.43 -3.54 -10.08
CA THR A 187 -7.85 -4.89 -9.89
C THR A 187 -8.06 -5.41 -8.47
N PHE A 188 -8.20 -4.51 -7.48
CA PHE A 188 -8.48 -4.88 -6.10
C PHE A 188 -9.96 -5.15 -5.81
N ILE A 189 -10.88 -4.91 -6.75
CA ILE A 189 -12.31 -5.12 -6.52
C ILE A 189 -12.64 -6.56 -6.10
N PRO A 190 -12.18 -7.62 -6.80
CA PRO A 190 -12.45 -8.99 -6.38
C PRO A 190 -11.88 -9.31 -4.99
N LEU A 191 -10.67 -8.85 -4.72
CA LEU A 191 -10.03 -9.02 -3.43
C LEU A 191 -10.81 -8.34 -2.30
N ALA A 192 -11.23 -7.09 -2.52
CA ALA A 192 -12.00 -6.32 -1.55
C ALA A 192 -13.34 -6.98 -1.21
N ILE A 193 -14.03 -7.54 -2.21
CA ILE A 193 -15.28 -8.28 -2.02
C ILE A 193 -15.05 -9.52 -1.15
N LYS A 194 -14.03 -10.31 -1.45
CA LYS A 194 -13.72 -11.52 -0.66
C LYS A 194 -13.31 -11.19 0.77
N ILE A 195 -12.46 -10.19 0.96
CA ILE A 195 -12.06 -9.73 2.30
C ILE A 195 -13.29 -9.24 3.09
N SER A 196 -14.20 -8.50 2.44
CA SER A 196 -15.40 -7.97 3.09
C SER A 196 -16.38 -9.06 3.56
N THR A 197 -16.21 -10.29 3.11
CA THR A 197 -16.95 -11.47 3.54
C THR A 197 -16.14 -12.43 4.43
N GLY A 198 -15.05 -11.96 5.01
CA GLY A 198 -14.26 -12.70 6.00
C GLY A 198 -13.15 -13.59 5.42
N HIS A 199 -12.91 -13.56 4.09
CA HIS A 199 -11.85 -14.39 3.51
C HIS A 199 -10.47 -13.80 3.82
N CYS A 200 -9.61 -14.61 4.45
CA CYS A 200 -8.24 -14.24 4.80
C CYS A 200 -7.28 -14.50 3.63
N PHE A 201 -6.50 -13.49 3.26
CA PHE A 201 -5.47 -13.53 2.23
C PHE A 201 -4.10 -13.15 2.81
N PRO A 202 -2.98 -13.65 2.25
CA PRO A 202 -1.64 -13.31 2.70
C PRO A 202 -1.24 -11.88 2.23
N LEU A 203 -1.81 -10.85 2.88
CA LEU A 203 -1.63 -9.45 2.46
C LEU A 203 -0.24 -8.91 2.80
N ALA A 204 0.44 -9.42 3.85
CA ALA A 204 1.77 -8.96 4.21
C ALA A 204 2.82 -9.26 3.13
N PRO A 205 2.90 -10.46 2.54
CA PRO A 205 3.78 -10.71 1.40
C PRO A 205 3.45 -9.85 0.18
N LEU A 206 2.16 -9.65 -0.11
CA LEU A 206 1.74 -8.81 -1.22
C LEU A 206 2.17 -7.35 -1.00
N PHE A 207 2.01 -6.84 0.23
CA PHE A 207 2.42 -5.50 0.60
C PHE A 207 3.94 -5.33 0.52
N LEU A 208 4.72 -6.29 1.03
CA LEU A 208 6.17 -6.24 0.99
C LEU A 208 6.71 -6.21 -0.45
N GLY A 209 6.17 -7.08 -1.32
CA GLY A 209 6.54 -7.07 -2.74
C GLY A 209 6.16 -5.76 -3.44
N HIS A 210 5.01 -5.19 -3.10
CA HIS A 210 4.62 -3.87 -3.59
C HIS A 210 5.57 -2.77 -3.09
N LEU A 211 5.96 -2.80 -1.81
CA LEU A 211 6.91 -1.84 -1.23
C LEU A 211 8.26 -1.88 -1.97
N TYR A 212 8.80 -3.07 -2.22
CA TYR A 212 10.05 -3.22 -2.99
C TYR A 212 9.92 -2.63 -4.39
N SER A 213 8.84 -2.94 -5.11
CA SER A 213 8.58 -2.38 -6.44
C SER A 213 8.48 -0.85 -6.43
N GLN A 214 7.97 -0.27 -5.33
CA GLN A 214 7.90 1.19 -5.20
C GLN A 214 9.26 1.81 -4.88
N LEU A 215 10.11 1.13 -4.12
CA LEU A 215 11.48 1.56 -3.85
C LEU A 215 12.34 1.49 -5.11
N ASP A 216 12.21 0.43 -5.93
CA ASP A 216 12.87 0.33 -7.22
C ASP A 216 12.45 1.48 -8.14
N LEU A 217 11.16 1.75 -8.25
CA LEU A 217 10.64 2.83 -9.07
C LEU A 217 11.14 4.22 -8.63
N LEU A 218 11.24 4.46 -7.32
CA LEU A 218 11.81 5.72 -6.79
C LEU A 218 13.29 5.83 -7.08
N HIS A 219 14.02 4.74 -6.95
CA HIS A 219 15.44 4.68 -7.30
C HIS A 219 15.67 4.98 -8.80
N ASP A 220 14.91 4.33 -9.68
CA ASP A 220 14.99 4.55 -11.13
C ASP A 220 14.71 6.02 -11.48
N CYS A 221 13.73 6.64 -10.85
CA CYS A 221 13.44 8.07 -11.05
C CYS A 221 14.59 8.97 -10.60
N GLU A 222 15.28 8.64 -9.51
CA GLU A 222 16.45 9.41 -9.07
C GLU A 222 17.62 9.26 -10.05
N VAL A 223 17.85 8.05 -10.58
CA VAL A 223 18.92 7.74 -11.51
C VAL A 223 18.66 8.33 -12.89
N GLU A 224 17.45 8.22 -13.40
CA GLU A 224 17.08 8.74 -14.73
C GLU A 224 16.87 10.25 -14.76
N GLY A 225 16.78 10.88 -13.59
CA GLY A 225 16.59 12.33 -13.48
C GLY A 225 15.18 12.79 -13.88
N ASP A 226 14.25 11.87 -13.97
CA ASP A 226 12.85 12.18 -14.25
C ASP A 226 12.20 12.82 -13.03
N SER A 227 11.46 13.92 -13.30
CA SER A 227 10.61 14.54 -12.27
C SER A 227 9.40 13.65 -12.02
N CYS A 228 9.63 12.57 -11.30
CA CYS A 228 8.62 11.55 -11.07
C CYS A 228 7.64 12.03 -10.01
N TYR A 229 6.42 12.30 -10.41
CA TYR A 229 5.28 12.45 -9.52
C TYR A 229 4.82 11.07 -9.03
N ILE A 230 5.67 10.37 -8.27
CA ILE A 230 5.32 9.07 -7.71
C ILE A 230 4.61 9.29 -6.38
N LEU A 231 3.36 9.69 -6.49
CA LEU A 231 2.48 9.93 -5.35
C LEU A 231 2.15 8.64 -4.58
N SER A 232 2.10 7.50 -5.26
CA SER A 232 1.79 6.23 -4.63
C SER A 232 2.96 5.62 -3.85
N ALA A 233 4.17 5.68 -4.41
CA ALA A 233 5.37 5.20 -3.74
C ALA A 233 5.61 5.94 -2.41
N VAL A 234 5.45 7.26 -2.43
CA VAL A 234 5.61 8.12 -1.26
C VAL A 234 4.61 7.76 -0.14
N PHE A 235 3.44 7.24 -0.49
CA PHE A 235 2.45 6.83 0.51
C PHE A 235 2.91 5.62 1.31
N ASN A 236 3.53 4.65 0.64
CA ASN A 236 3.94 3.40 1.26
C ASN A 236 5.31 3.50 1.93
N THR A 237 6.22 4.28 1.37
CA THR A 237 7.57 4.48 1.94
C THR A 237 7.58 5.41 3.16
N SER A 238 6.59 6.29 3.32
CA SER A 238 6.46 7.09 4.54
C SER A 238 6.05 6.28 5.78
N ALA A 239 5.92 4.99 5.61
CA ALA A 239 5.62 4.03 6.66
C ALA A 239 6.86 3.22 7.11
N LEU A 240 7.99 3.43 6.47
CA LEU A 240 9.31 2.97 6.91
C LEU A 240 9.89 3.94 7.95
#